data_8e04431cae3a4c6988f43d2d2db275af
#
_entry.id   8e04431cae3a4c6988f43d2d2db275af
#
_cell.length_a   1.000
_cell.length_b   1.000
_cell.length_c   1.000
_cell.angle_alpha   90.00
_cell.angle_beta   90.00
_cell.angle_gamma   90.00
#
_symmetry.space_group_name_H-M   'P 1'
#
loop_
_entity.id
_entity.type
_entity.pdbx_description
1 polymer ?
#
loop_
_entity_poly.entity_id
_entity_poly.type
_entity_poly.pdbx_seq_one_letter_code
_entity_poly.pdbx_strand_id
1 'polypeptide(L)'
;MSLKPLADFPIADRKLVRVLLSDIDDTMTSEGMLPAKSLQAMEAVRDAGILFIPVTGRPAGWCDHIARMWPVDAVVGENGAFYFAYDRAARKMRSVFAKGEEERRLDRDRLETLRAEILAAVPGAGIASDQDY
;
A
#
# COMPACT_ATOMS: atom_id res chain seq x y z
N MET A 1 14.02 14.63 19.47
CA MET A 1 12.88 14.00 20.18
C MET A 1 13.18 12.52 20.32
N SER A 2 13.10 11.96 21.53
CA SER A 2 13.18 10.51 21.71
C SER A 2 11.83 9.86 21.40
N LEU A 3 11.83 8.73 20.68
CA LEU A 3 10.64 7.92 20.50
C LEU A 3 10.16 7.41 21.87
N LYS A 4 8.85 7.42 22.07
CA LYS A 4 8.22 6.87 23.29
C LYS A 4 7.55 5.53 22.93
N PRO A 5 7.49 4.59 23.88
CA PRO A 5 6.72 3.36 23.69
C PRO A 5 5.25 3.66 23.39
N LEU A 6 4.60 2.87 22.55
CA LEU A 6 3.17 3.00 22.24
C LEU A 6 2.29 2.87 23.50
N ALA A 7 2.77 2.11 24.50
CA ALA A 7 2.08 1.97 25.78
C ALA A 7 1.89 3.33 26.51
N ASP A 8 2.83 4.26 26.29
CA ASP A 8 2.81 5.60 26.89
C ASP A 8 1.92 6.59 26.13
N PHE A 9 1.34 6.17 24.99
CA PHE A 9 0.43 7.02 24.23
C PHE A 9 -0.86 7.25 25.03
N PRO A 10 -1.20 8.51 25.39
CA PRO A 10 -2.33 8.79 26.26
C PRO A 10 -3.65 8.26 25.73
N ILE A 11 -4.47 7.66 26.58
CA ILE A 11 -5.78 7.08 26.17
C ILE A 11 -6.69 8.15 25.55
N ALA A 12 -6.65 9.38 26.06
CA ALA A 12 -7.43 10.48 25.50
C ALA A 12 -7.06 10.74 24.03
N ASP A 13 -5.76 10.73 23.71
CA ASP A 13 -5.26 10.97 22.36
C ASP A 13 -5.54 9.77 21.44
N ARG A 14 -5.45 8.53 21.98
CA ARG A 14 -5.82 7.33 21.21
C ARG A 14 -7.26 7.39 20.70
N LYS A 15 -8.19 7.94 21.49
CA LYS A 15 -9.59 8.11 21.10
C LYS A 15 -9.80 9.13 19.99
N LEU A 16 -8.81 9.96 19.68
CA LEU A 16 -8.85 10.93 18.59
C LEU A 16 -8.33 10.35 17.26
N VAL A 17 -7.68 9.18 17.29
CA VAL A 17 -7.19 8.50 16.07
C VAL A 17 -8.39 8.14 15.19
N ARG A 18 -8.34 8.53 13.95
CA ARG A 18 -9.37 8.26 12.93
C ARG A 18 -8.84 7.43 11.78
N VAL A 19 -7.54 7.46 11.56
CA VAL A 19 -6.88 6.76 10.46
C VAL A 19 -5.62 6.11 10.99
N LEU A 20 -5.37 4.89 10.59
CA LEU A 20 -4.12 4.16 10.81
C LEU A 20 -3.50 3.85 9.45
N LEU A 21 -2.28 4.33 9.24
CA LEU A 21 -1.45 4.00 8.09
C LEU A 21 -0.38 3.01 8.53
N SER A 22 -0.15 1.96 7.77
CA SER A 22 0.86 0.94 8.08
C SER A 22 1.54 0.46 6.81
N ASP A 23 2.85 0.23 6.89
CA ASP A 23 3.54 -0.57 5.90
C ASP A 23 3.11 -2.05 5.98
N ILE A 24 3.35 -2.81 4.92
CA ILE A 24 2.95 -4.22 4.84
C ILE A 24 4.13 -5.14 5.15
N ASP A 25 5.21 -5.01 4.36
CA ASP A 25 6.31 -5.97 4.40
C ASP A 25 7.14 -5.79 5.67
N ASP A 26 7.36 -6.89 6.40
CA ASP A 26 8.05 -6.92 7.71
C ASP A 26 7.44 -6.01 8.80
N THR A 27 6.25 -5.46 8.54
CA THR A 27 5.46 -4.68 9.50
C THR A 27 4.16 -5.42 9.86
N MET A 28 3.32 -5.71 8.87
CA MET A 28 2.11 -6.52 9.01
C MET A 28 2.38 -7.98 8.67
N THR A 29 3.34 -8.24 7.80
CA THR A 29 3.81 -9.58 7.46
C THR A 29 5.04 -9.97 8.27
N SER A 30 5.34 -11.26 8.30
CA SER A 30 6.55 -11.84 8.86
C SER A 30 7.04 -12.91 7.89
N GLU A 31 8.30 -12.82 7.46
CA GLU A 31 8.88 -13.72 6.46
C GLU A 31 8.02 -13.84 5.18
N GLY A 32 7.47 -12.71 4.72
CA GLY A 32 6.61 -12.65 3.53
C GLY A 32 5.19 -13.18 3.72
N MET A 33 4.83 -13.66 4.92
CA MET A 33 3.52 -14.24 5.21
C MET A 33 2.68 -13.29 6.08
N LEU A 34 1.37 -13.22 5.83
CA LEU A 34 0.43 -12.48 6.68
C LEU A 34 -0.04 -13.38 7.83
N PRO A 35 0.38 -13.12 9.09
CA PRO A 35 -0.08 -13.90 10.23
C PRO A 35 -1.56 -13.66 10.53
N ALA A 36 -2.26 -14.67 11.04
CA ALA A 36 -3.66 -14.54 11.44
C ALA A 36 -3.91 -13.39 12.43
N LYS A 37 -2.96 -13.13 13.34
CA LYS A 37 -3.03 -12.02 14.30
C LYS A 37 -3.06 -10.65 13.62
N SER A 38 -2.38 -10.48 12.49
CA SER A 38 -2.40 -9.21 11.74
C SER A 38 -3.76 -8.99 11.10
N LEU A 39 -4.39 -10.04 10.55
CA LEU A 39 -5.74 -9.99 10.03
C LEU A 39 -6.76 -9.63 11.13
N GLN A 40 -6.67 -10.29 12.29
CA GLN A 40 -7.50 -10.00 13.46
C GLN A 40 -7.32 -8.56 13.96
N ALA A 41 -6.09 -8.04 13.95
CA ALA A 41 -5.81 -6.66 14.33
C ALA A 41 -6.46 -5.65 13.37
N MET A 42 -6.41 -5.90 12.06
CA MET A 42 -7.10 -5.08 11.06
C MET A 42 -8.62 -5.07 11.27
N GLU A 43 -9.22 -6.24 11.55
CA GLU A 43 -10.65 -6.33 11.86
C GLU A 43 -10.99 -5.53 13.12
N ALA A 44 -10.19 -5.64 14.17
CA ALA A 44 -10.39 -4.86 15.41
C ALA A 44 -10.28 -3.35 15.20
N VAL A 45 -9.36 -2.88 14.35
CA VAL A 45 -9.21 -1.47 13.96
C VAL A 45 -10.47 -0.99 13.23
N ARG A 46 -10.95 -1.75 12.26
CA ARG A 46 -12.20 -1.45 11.54
C ARG A 46 -13.40 -1.42 12.49
N ASP A 47 -13.53 -2.40 13.39
CA ASP A 47 -14.64 -2.49 14.33
C ASP A 47 -14.62 -1.35 15.37
N ALA A 48 -13.44 -0.77 15.62
CA ALA A 48 -13.28 0.45 16.39
C ALA A 48 -13.64 1.74 15.62
N GLY A 49 -14.05 1.63 14.34
CA GLY A 49 -14.39 2.76 13.49
C GLY A 49 -13.19 3.59 13.03
N ILE A 50 -11.99 3.00 13.02
CA ILE A 50 -10.76 3.62 12.57
C ILE A 50 -10.51 3.15 11.14
N LEU A 51 -10.27 4.08 10.22
CA LEU A 51 -9.89 3.76 8.84
C LEU A 51 -8.51 3.13 8.84
N PHE A 52 -8.36 2.00 8.17
CA PHE A 52 -7.08 1.32 8.03
C PHE A 52 -6.61 1.31 6.58
N ILE A 53 -5.44 1.88 6.33
CA ILE A 53 -4.89 2.09 4.98
C ILE A 53 -3.45 1.58 4.95
N PRO A 54 -3.19 0.38 4.41
CA PRO A 54 -1.84 -0.06 4.09
C PRO A 54 -1.17 0.85 3.06
N VAL A 55 0.14 1.09 3.25
CA VAL A 55 0.99 1.85 2.34
C VAL A 55 2.18 0.97 1.98
N THR A 56 2.38 0.69 0.69
CA THR A 56 3.36 -0.31 0.28
C THR A 56 4.05 0.07 -1.05
N GLY A 57 5.25 -0.45 -1.25
CA GLY A 57 5.92 -0.43 -2.55
C GLY A 57 5.42 -1.51 -3.52
N ARG A 58 4.50 -2.37 -3.09
CA ARG A 58 3.99 -3.45 -3.94
C ARG A 58 3.22 -2.95 -5.15
N PRO A 59 3.27 -3.72 -6.26
CA PRO A 59 2.62 -3.34 -7.52
C PRO A 59 1.09 -3.43 -7.46
N ALA A 60 0.44 -2.84 -8.46
CA ALA A 60 -0.99 -2.67 -8.56
C ALA A 60 -1.81 -3.97 -8.43
N GLY A 61 -1.35 -5.08 -9.02
CA GLY A 61 -2.05 -6.35 -8.92
C GLY A 61 -2.20 -6.85 -7.47
N TRP A 62 -1.16 -6.69 -6.64
CA TRP A 62 -1.24 -6.97 -5.20
C TRP A 62 -2.20 -6.02 -4.49
N CYS A 63 -2.14 -4.73 -4.82
CA CYS A 63 -3.00 -3.72 -4.21
C CYS A 63 -4.49 -3.93 -4.55
N ASP A 64 -4.82 -4.37 -5.77
CA ASP A 64 -6.19 -4.73 -6.14
C ASP A 64 -6.71 -5.90 -5.29
N HIS A 65 -5.90 -6.96 -5.12
CA HIS A 65 -6.25 -8.08 -4.25
C HIS A 65 -6.47 -7.62 -2.79
N ILE A 66 -5.53 -6.85 -2.24
CA ILE A 66 -5.61 -6.35 -0.87
C ILE A 66 -6.86 -5.51 -0.66
N ALA A 67 -7.15 -4.55 -1.54
CA ALA A 67 -8.31 -3.68 -1.43
C ALA A 67 -9.64 -4.48 -1.44
N ARG A 68 -9.71 -5.59 -2.18
CA ARG A 68 -10.90 -6.44 -2.27
C ARG A 68 -11.05 -7.42 -1.11
N MET A 69 -9.96 -8.00 -0.64
CA MET A 69 -9.99 -9.19 0.23
C MET A 69 -9.68 -8.88 1.68
N TRP A 70 -8.84 -7.89 1.97
CA TRP A 70 -8.48 -7.54 3.34
C TRP A 70 -9.50 -6.60 3.98
N PRO A 71 -9.59 -6.55 5.32
CA PRO A 71 -10.46 -5.61 6.04
C PRO A 71 -9.84 -4.21 6.09
N VAL A 72 -9.59 -3.62 4.91
CA VAL A 72 -8.98 -2.30 4.73
C VAL A 72 -9.95 -1.34 4.02
N ASP A 73 -9.79 -0.05 4.22
CA ASP A 73 -10.62 0.98 3.60
C ASP A 73 -10.05 1.43 2.26
N ALA A 74 -8.74 1.42 2.14
CA ALA A 74 -8.00 1.67 0.91
C ALA A 74 -6.62 1.02 1.01
N VAL A 75 -5.86 1.01 -0.08
CA VAL A 75 -4.44 0.66 -0.11
C VAL A 75 -3.69 1.64 -1.01
N VAL A 76 -2.57 2.13 -0.53
CA VAL A 76 -1.64 2.97 -1.30
C VAL A 76 -0.54 2.08 -1.84
N GLY A 77 -0.36 2.07 -3.15
CA GLY A 77 0.61 1.22 -3.86
C GLY A 77 1.72 1.99 -4.53
N GLU A 78 2.74 1.24 -4.98
CA GLU A 78 3.90 1.74 -5.72
C GLU A 78 4.52 2.99 -5.08
N ASN A 79 4.76 2.93 -3.76
CA ASN A 79 5.34 4.04 -2.97
C ASN A 79 4.57 5.37 -3.06
N GLY A 80 3.24 5.31 -3.25
CA GLY A 80 2.39 6.50 -3.31
C GLY A 80 1.95 6.90 -4.72
N ALA A 81 2.25 6.11 -5.74
CA ALA A 81 1.85 6.42 -7.11
C ALA A 81 0.32 6.43 -7.29
N PHE A 82 -0.39 5.61 -6.53
CA PHE A 82 -1.85 5.52 -6.56
C PHE A 82 -2.41 5.04 -5.22
N TYR A 83 -3.74 5.15 -5.07
CA TYR A 83 -4.47 4.36 -4.10
C TYR A 83 -5.70 3.69 -4.73
N PHE A 84 -6.03 2.52 -4.20
CA PHE A 84 -7.25 1.77 -4.50
C PHE A 84 -8.14 1.72 -3.27
N ALA A 85 -9.45 1.97 -3.47
CA ALA A 85 -10.48 1.80 -2.47
C ALA A 85 -11.65 1.02 -3.07
N TYR A 86 -11.98 -0.13 -2.49
CA TYR A 86 -13.03 -1.00 -3.02
C TYR A 86 -14.35 -0.77 -2.31
N ASP A 87 -15.34 -0.24 -3.04
CA ASP A 87 -16.72 -0.16 -2.56
C ASP A 87 -17.35 -1.56 -2.63
N ARG A 88 -17.53 -2.17 -1.46
CA ARG A 88 -18.09 -3.54 -1.35
C ARG A 88 -19.57 -3.60 -1.71
N ALA A 89 -20.33 -2.54 -1.45
CA ALA A 89 -21.76 -2.47 -1.75
C ALA A 89 -21.98 -2.31 -3.26
N ALA A 90 -21.27 -1.37 -3.88
CA ALA A 90 -21.33 -1.15 -5.32
C ALA A 90 -20.49 -2.15 -6.14
N ARG A 91 -19.64 -2.97 -5.48
CA ARG A 91 -18.66 -3.88 -6.11
C ARG A 91 -17.77 -3.17 -7.12
N LYS A 92 -17.35 -1.96 -6.79
CA LYS A 92 -16.58 -1.11 -7.70
C LYS A 92 -15.27 -0.65 -7.06
N MET A 93 -14.19 -0.75 -7.84
CA MET A 93 -12.90 -0.20 -7.46
C MET A 93 -12.85 1.29 -7.82
N ARG A 94 -12.46 2.11 -6.85
CA ARG A 94 -12.05 3.49 -7.06
C ARG A 94 -10.53 3.53 -7.12
N SER A 95 -10.00 3.94 -8.26
CA SER A 95 -8.56 4.13 -8.48
C SER A 95 -8.26 5.62 -8.59
N VAL A 96 -7.29 6.09 -7.84
CA VAL A 96 -6.84 7.48 -7.85
C VAL A 96 -5.32 7.50 -7.95
N PHE A 97 -4.80 8.25 -8.90
CA PHE A 97 -3.37 8.35 -9.19
C PHE A 97 -2.82 9.68 -8.69
N ALA A 98 -1.57 9.67 -8.20
CA ALA A 98 -0.88 10.88 -7.76
C ALA A 98 -0.58 11.83 -8.91
N LYS A 99 -0.34 11.28 -10.11
CA LYS A 99 -0.04 12.01 -11.34
C LYS A 99 -1.15 11.88 -12.37
N GLY A 100 -1.29 12.88 -13.22
CA GLY A 100 -2.19 12.85 -14.38
C GLY A 100 -1.77 11.79 -15.41
N GLU A 101 -2.68 11.42 -16.31
CA GLU A 101 -2.44 10.37 -17.31
C GLU A 101 -1.27 10.71 -18.24
N GLU A 102 -1.19 11.94 -18.72
CA GLU A 102 -0.11 12.38 -19.60
C GLU A 102 1.25 12.35 -18.90
N GLU A 103 1.31 12.76 -17.64
CA GLU A 103 2.55 12.72 -16.86
C GLU A 103 3.01 11.29 -16.62
N ARG A 104 2.08 10.39 -16.29
CA ARG A 104 2.37 8.97 -16.13
C ARG A 104 2.88 8.34 -17.44
N ARG A 105 2.30 8.71 -18.58
CA ARG A 105 2.76 8.26 -19.90
C ARG A 105 4.20 8.70 -20.17
N LEU A 106 4.52 9.97 -19.94
CA LEU A 106 5.88 10.48 -20.10
C LEU A 106 6.90 9.80 -19.18
N ASP A 107 6.53 9.52 -17.93
CA ASP A 107 7.39 8.82 -16.98
C ASP A 107 7.61 7.36 -17.42
N ARG A 108 6.60 6.69 -17.95
CA ARG A 108 6.73 5.35 -18.50
C ARG A 108 7.70 5.30 -19.68
N ASP A 109 7.60 6.24 -20.61
CA ASP A 109 8.51 6.33 -21.76
C ASP A 109 9.98 6.50 -21.29
N ARG A 110 10.21 7.32 -20.26
CA ARG A 110 11.54 7.48 -19.62
C ARG A 110 12.03 6.20 -18.96
N LEU A 111 11.16 5.51 -18.23
CA LEU A 111 11.49 4.25 -17.57
C LEU A 111 11.83 3.15 -18.58
N GLU A 112 11.13 3.07 -19.71
CA GLU A 112 11.45 2.11 -20.78
C GLU A 112 12.83 2.39 -21.40
N THR A 113 13.20 3.66 -21.56
CA THR A 113 14.55 4.03 -22.02
C THR A 113 15.61 3.58 -21.02
N LEU A 114 15.44 3.92 -19.72
CA LEU A 114 16.34 3.50 -18.65
C LEU A 114 16.44 1.98 -18.52
N ARG A 115 15.32 1.29 -18.68
CA ARG A 115 15.26 -0.17 -18.67
C ARG A 115 16.22 -0.78 -19.70
N ALA A 116 16.16 -0.32 -20.94
CA ALA A 116 17.02 -0.82 -22.00
C ALA A 116 18.51 -0.60 -21.66
N GLU A 117 18.86 0.57 -21.15
CA GLU A 117 20.22 0.91 -20.73
C GLU A 117 20.71 0.01 -19.58
N ILE A 118 19.88 -0.16 -18.54
CA ILE A 118 20.24 -0.98 -17.35
C ILE A 118 20.43 -2.45 -17.75
N LEU A 119 19.51 -3.01 -18.54
CA LEU A 119 19.60 -4.41 -18.97
C LEU A 119 20.84 -4.67 -19.84
N ALA A 120 21.28 -3.68 -20.62
CA ALA A 120 22.49 -3.77 -21.41
C ALA A 120 23.75 -3.64 -20.58
N ALA A 121 23.73 -2.81 -19.52
CA ALA A 121 24.92 -2.47 -18.72
C ALA A 121 25.14 -3.40 -17.53
N VAL A 122 24.09 -4.02 -16.98
CA VAL A 122 24.16 -4.81 -15.74
C VAL A 122 23.79 -6.27 -16.00
N PRO A 123 24.76 -7.20 -16.13
CA PRO A 123 24.47 -8.62 -16.29
C PRO A 123 23.67 -9.17 -15.10
N GLY A 124 22.58 -9.88 -15.38
CA GLY A 124 21.69 -10.45 -14.36
C GLY A 124 20.63 -9.49 -13.81
N ALA A 125 20.59 -8.25 -14.28
CA ALA A 125 19.46 -7.37 -13.99
C ALA A 125 18.17 -7.93 -14.61
N GLY A 126 17.06 -7.80 -13.91
CA GLY A 126 15.73 -8.18 -14.36
C GLY A 126 14.73 -7.06 -14.12
N ILE A 127 13.51 -7.28 -14.55
CA ILE A 127 12.42 -6.32 -14.38
C ILE A 127 11.36 -6.97 -13.51
N ALA A 128 10.87 -6.21 -12.52
CA ALA A 128 9.72 -6.64 -11.74
C ALA A 128 8.50 -6.74 -12.64
N SER A 129 7.73 -7.82 -12.50
CA SER A 129 6.42 -7.97 -13.12
C SER A 129 5.38 -7.18 -12.34
N ASP A 130 4.20 -6.96 -12.93
CA ASP A 130 3.02 -6.36 -12.30
C ASP A 130 3.14 -4.85 -11.96
N GLN A 131 4.11 -4.15 -12.52
CA GLN A 131 4.30 -2.71 -12.39
C GLN A 131 3.60 -2.02 -13.57
N ASP A 132 2.29 -1.79 -13.45
CA ASP A 132 1.46 -1.31 -14.57
C ASP A 132 1.09 0.18 -14.48
N TYR A 133 1.46 0.87 -13.39
CA TYR A 133 1.04 2.26 -13.15
C TYR A 133 2.17 3.20 -12.82
#